data_a0bc192c13804f9e05440b31b35ddb9e
#
_entry.id   a0bc192c13804f9e05440b31b35ddb9e
#
_cell.length_a   1.000
_cell.length_b   1.000
_cell.length_c   1.000
_cell.angle_alpha   90.00
_cell.angle_beta   90.00
_cell.angle_gamma   90.00
#
_symmetry.space_group_name_H-M   'P 1'
#
loop_
_entity.id
_entity.type
_entity.pdbx_description
1 polymer ?
#
loop_
_entity_poly.entity_id
_entity_poly.type
_entity_poly.pdbx_seq_one_letter_code
_entity_poly.pdbx_strand_id
1 'polypeptide(L)'
;MLIAVVIWWPLLLGPLARGTIVVLDVYSSALTGHNAAAALTPAPRVSDETLSLAGEPSRVTWWVPGVGDRHPGILVVNGASTLGNDDPETRRISDALARAGYLVMLPEFAFLKDARLERAAPSRVDAAFAALLRRDDVDREHVGGFGFSVGGGILFAAAERPGAALGRARYLGALGAFFDIRTYLASVVTGTQVRGGRPEPWIPDPEARLKLPIGAAQALGDPRDRDRVVELIRAGGGPLPPDAPSDVGDEARALWSVLSATDYDRALMAVDALPAGLRETFATLSPSTRWDTLRVPIYWLHDEGDRFEPVSEAERAFAAVHPGPTRLRLTRLLSHAAALGSEARQQGPDFWARELSGLLGFAFEVLKQAG
;
A
#
# COMPACT_ATOMS: atom_id res chain seq x y z
N MET A 1 28.02 -27.27 -15.82
CA MET A 1 26.68 -27.80 -15.63
C MET A 1 26.06 -27.41 -14.27
N LEU A 2 26.75 -27.56 -13.14
CA LEU A 2 26.26 -27.10 -11.83
C LEU A 2 25.97 -25.59 -11.75
N ILE A 3 26.83 -24.74 -12.33
CA ILE A 3 26.66 -23.27 -12.36
C ILE A 3 25.39 -22.88 -13.15
N ALA A 4 25.13 -23.55 -14.28
CA ALA A 4 23.91 -23.28 -15.06
C ALA A 4 22.64 -23.66 -14.28
N VAL A 5 22.66 -24.76 -13.51
CA VAL A 5 21.53 -25.17 -12.67
C VAL A 5 21.28 -24.14 -11.56
N VAL A 6 22.32 -23.57 -10.96
CA VAL A 6 22.21 -22.55 -9.91
C VAL A 6 21.65 -21.23 -10.47
N ILE A 7 22.05 -20.84 -11.68
CA ILE A 7 21.57 -19.62 -12.33
C ILE A 7 20.09 -19.74 -12.78
N TRP A 8 19.68 -20.95 -13.24
CA TRP A 8 18.32 -21.22 -13.74
C TRP A 8 17.37 -21.81 -12.68
N TRP A 9 17.89 -22.18 -11.52
CA TRP A 9 17.14 -22.75 -10.40
C TRP A 9 15.86 -21.97 -10.02
N PRO A 10 15.86 -20.61 -9.92
CA PRO A 10 14.66 -19.88 -9.54
C PRO A 10 13.53 -19.98 -10.56
N LEU A 11 13.91 -20.12 -11.86
CA LEU A 11 12.95 -20.24 -12.95
C LEU A 11 12.44 -21.69 -13.11
N LEU A 12 13.20 -22.68 -12.64
CA LEU A 12 12.85 -24.10 -12.79
C LEU A 12 11.99 -24.65 -11.65
N LEU A 13 12.03 -24.03 -10.43
CA LEU A 13 11.30 -24.53 -9.26
C LEU A 13 9.97 -23.82 -8.99
N GLY A 14 9.56 -22.91 -9.86
CA GLY A 14 8.25 -22.30 -9.78
C GLY A 14 8.03 -21.36 -8.57
N PRO A 15 6.77 -21.19 -8.16
CA PRO A 15 6.37 -20.19 -7.17
C PRO A 15 7.06 -20.29 -5.81
N LEU A 16 7.44 -21.51 -5.38
CA LEU A 16 8.14 -21.70 -4.10
C LEU A 16 9.54 -21.12 -4.12
N ALA A 17 10.27 -21.34 -5.21
CA ALA A 17 11.60 -20.77 -5.38
C ALA A 17 11.55 -19.25 -5.49
N ARG A 18 10.57 -18.69 -6.23
CA ARG A 18 10.35 -17.25 -6.32
C ARG A 18 10.05 -16.63 -4.97
N GLY A 19 9.13 -17.24 -4.19
CA GLY A 19 8.81 -16.79 -2.84
C GLY A 19 10.02 -16.84 -1.91
N THR A 20 10.81 -17.90 -2.00
CA THR A 20 12.06 -18.05 -1.21
C THR A 20 13.07 -16.97 -1.57
N ILE A 21 13.25 -16.63 -2.85
CA ILE A 21 14.15 -15.55 -3.29
C ILE A 21 13.69 -14.22 -2.71
N VAL A 22 12.40 -13.86 -2.85
CA VAL A 22 11.88 -12.60 -2.35
C VAL A 22 12.07 -12.48 -0.83
N VAL A 23 11.66 -13.50 -0.08
CA VAL A 23 11.77 -13.48 1.40
C VAL A 23 13.24 -13.47 1.83
N LEU A 24 14.08 -14.30 1.23
CA LEU A 24 15.51 -14.34 1.54
C LEU A 24 16.19 -13.00 1.24
N ASP A 25 15.88 -12.39 0.10
CA ASP A 25 16.48 -11.13 -0.32
C ASP A 25 16.11 -9.98 0.61
N VAL A 26 14.81 -9.82 0.86
CA VAL A 26 14.27 -8.78 1.72
C VAL A 26 14.83 -8.90 3.14
N TYR A 27 14.79 -10.11 3.75
CA TYR A 27 15.21 -10.28 5.14
C TYR A 27 16.73 -10.34 5.33
N SER A 28 17.50 -10.95 4.40
CA SER A 28 18.95 -10.90 4.48
C SER A 28 19.47 -9.47 4.40
N SER A 29 18.91 -8.69 3.48
CA SER A 29 19.25 -7.28 3.34
C SER A 29 18.90 -6.46 4.58
N ALA A 30 17.71 -6.69 5.17
CA ALA A 30 17.27 -6.00 6.38
C ALA A 30 18.10 -6.38 7.63
N LEU A 31 18.59 -7.61 7.71
CA LEU A 31 19.37 -8.12 8.85
C LEU A 31 20.86 -7.83 8.76
N THR A 32 21.44 -7.93 7.55
CA THR A 32 22.90 -7.93 7.36
C THR A 32 23.40 -6.75 6.51
N GLY A 33 22.50 -6.00 5.88
CA GLY A 33 22.83 -4.99 4.87
C GLY A 33 23.29 -5.59 3.54
N HIS A 34 23.27 -6.93 3.37
CA HIS A 34 23.70 -7.62 2.16
C HIS A 34 22.54 -8.40 1.55
N ASN A 35 22.45 -8.33 0.23
CA ASN A 35 21.45 -9.03 -0.55
C ASN A 35 21.95 -10.46 -0.85
N ALA A 36 21.44 -11.47 -0.15
CA ALA A 36 21.86 -12.86 -0.34
C ALA A 36 21.42 -13.42 -1.71
N ALA A 37 20.29 -12.98 -2.25
CA ALA A 37 19.81 -13.42 -3.56
C ALA A 37 20.68 -12.86 -4.70
N ALA A 38 21.36 -11.73 -4.52
CA ALA A 38 22.25 -11.15 -5.52
C ALA A 38 23.41 -12.09 -5.93
N ALA A 39 23.84 -12.96 -5.01
CA ALA A 39 24.87 -13.97 -5.30
C ALA A 39 24.34 -15.16 -6.13
N LEU A 40 23.02 -15.36 -6.14
CA LEU A 40 22.36 -16.55 -6.72
C LEU A 40 21.56 -16.24 -7.99
N THR A 41 21.28 -14.96 -8.25
CA THR A 41 20.39 -14.52 -9.33
C THR A 41 21.04 -13.45 -10.20
N PRO A 42 20.77 -13.41 -11.51
CA PRO A 42 21.20 -12.31 -12.37
C PRO A 42 20.62 -10.97 -11.92
N ALA A 43 21.41 -9.91 -12.04
CA ALA A 43 20.93 -8.57 -11.75
C ALA A 43 19.85 -8.15 -12.77
N PRO A 44 18.72 -7.56 -12.31
CA PRO A 44 17.75 -6.98 -13.21
C PRO A 44 18.31 -5.73 -13.91
N ARG A 45 17.75 -5.40 -15.07
CA ARG A 45 17.99 -4.11 -15.72
C ARG A 45 17.03 -3.09 -15.16
N VAL A 46 17.54 -1.97 -14.67
CA VAL A 46 16.74 -0.88 -14.11
C VAL A 46 16.79 0.32 -15.06
N SER A 47 15.64 0.89 -15.37
CA SER A 47 15.53 2.07 -16.22
C SER A 47 14.36 2.94 -15.80
N ASP A 48 14.49 4.25 -16.01
CA ASP A 48 13.42 5.22 -15.80
C ASP A 48 12.90 5.72 -17.15
N GLU A 49 11.60 5.95 -17.23
CA GLU A 49 10.96 6.67 -18.33
C GLU A 49 9.82 7.55 -17.80
N THR A 50 9.34 8.47 -18.60
CA THR A 50 8.17 9.28 -18.27
C THR A 50 6.98 8.81 -19.09
N LEU A 51 5.91 8.38 -18.42
CA LEU A 51 4.63 8.01 -19.05
C LEU A 51 3.53 9.01 -18.69
N SER A 52 2.58 9.21 -19.60
CA SER A 52 1.35 9.90 -19.29
C SER A 52 0.33 8.92 -18.68
N LEU A 53 0.07 9.04 -17.38
CA LEU A 53 -0.87 8.21 -16.64
C LEU A 53 -2.14 9.01 -16.34
N ALA A 54 -3.22 8.70 -17.07
CA ALA A 54 -4.49 9.45 -17.05
C ALA A 54 -4.30 10.97 -17.25
N GLY A 55 -3.46 11.34 -18.21
CA GLY A 55 -3.19 12.73 -18.58
C GLY A 55 -2.08 13.44 -17.81
N GLU A 56 -1.51 12.82 -16.78
CA GLU A 56 -0.40 13.39 -16.02
C GLU A 56 0.93 12.69 -16.31
N PRO A 57 2.03 13.44 -16.45
CA PRO A 57 3.34 12.89 -16.60
C PRO A 57 3.80 12.26 -15.28
N SER A 58 4.22 11.02 -15.30
CA SER A 58 4.72 10.28 -14.15
C SER A 58 6.04 9.60 -14.49
N ARG A 59 7.05 9.76 -13.64
CA ARG A 59 8.26 8.94 -13.72
C ARG A 59 7.89 7.49 -13.41
N VAL A 60 8.31 6.57 -14.26
CA VAL A 60 8.11 5.13 -14.06
C VAL A 60 9.47 4.48 -14.02
N THR A 61 9.76 3.79 -12.95
CA THR A 61 10.95 2.95 -12.83
C THR A 61 10.59 1.51 -13.15
N TRP A 62 11.34 0.92 -14.06
CA TRP A 62 11.21 -0.46 -14.50
C TRP A 62 12.35 -1.31 -13.97
N TRP A 63 12.03 -2.49 -13.47
CA TRP A 63 12.98 -3.58 -13.22
C TRP A 63 12.62 -4.71 -14.17
N VAL A 64 13.50 -4.99 -15.11
CA VAL A 64 13.35 -6.08 -16.08
C VAL A 64 14.27 -7.22 -15.68
N PRO A 65 13.78 -8.45 -15.49
CA PRO A 65 14.62 -9.61 -15.14
C PRO A 65 15.80 -9.78 -16.10
N GLY A 66 16.94 -10.25 -15.57
CA GLY A 66 18.17 -10.43 -16.36
C GLY A 66 18.13 -11.60 -17.34
N VAL A 67 17.09 -12.45 -17.31
CA VAL A 67 16.93 -13.64 -18.16
C VAL A 67 15.47 -13.80 -18.59
N GLY A 68 15.27 -14.29 -19.81
CA GLY A 68 13.96 -14.49 -20.43
C GLY A 68 13.53 -13.30 -21.27
N ASP A 69 12.59 -13.55 -22.20
CA ASP A 69 12.08 -12.54 -23.15
C ASP A 69 10.66 -12.07 -22.78
N ARG A 70 9.94 -12.86 -21.98
CA ARG A 70 8.61 -12.55 -21.46
C ARG A 70 8.51 -12.90 -19.99
N HIS A 71 7.88 -12.01 -19.23
CA HIS A 71 7.86 -12.09 -17.77
C HIS A 71 6.47 -11.88 -17.22
N PRO A 72 6.08 -12.57 -16.13
CA PRO A 72 4.93 -12.14 -15.35
C PRO A 72 5.16 -10.70 -14.88
N GLY A 73 4.09 -9.89 -14.97
CA GLY A 73 4.17 -8.47 -14.63
C GLY A 73 3.64 -8.16 -13.24
N ILE A 74 4.23 -7.17 -12.58
CA ILE A 74 3.69 -6.64 -11.34
C ILE A 74 3.74 -5.11 -11.31
N LEU A 75 2.56 -4.51 -11.09
CA LEU A 75 2.48 -3.09 -10.75
C LEU A 75 2.74 -2.94 -9.25
N VAL A 76 3.76 -2.19 -8.87
CA VAL A 76 4.02 -1.80 -7.48
C VAL A 76 3.54 -0.38 -7.27
N VAL A 77 2.68 -0.18 -6.27
CA VAL A 77 2.18 1.15 -5.86
C VAL A 77 2.77 1.49 -4.51
N ASN A 78 3.60 2.53 -4.48
CA ASN A 78 4.29 2.95 -3.26
C ASN A 78 3.30 3.48 -2.19
N GLY A 79 3.75 3.57 -0.95
CA GLY A 79 3.08 4.31 0.12
C GLY A 79 3.29 5.82 -0.01
N ALA A 80 2.79 6.57 0.98
CA ALA A 80 2.99 8.02 1.07
C ALA A 80 4.44 8.35 1.48
N SER A 81 5.35 8.33 0.52
CA SER A 81 6.78 8.62 0.71
C SER A 81 7.22 9.83 -0.10
N THR A 82 7.82 10.83 0.55
CA THR A 82 8.40 12.00 -0.12
C THR A 82 9.56 11.62 -1.05
N LEU A 83 10.17 10.44 -0.86
CA LEU A 83 11.22 9.92 -1.73
C LEU A 83 10.67 9.34 -3.05
N GLY A 84 9.36 9.08 -3.15
CA GLY A 84 8.75 8.51 -4.35
C GLY A 84 9.40 7.19 -4.75
N ASN A 85 9.80 7.06 -6.02
CA ASN A 85 10.46 5.86 -6.55
C ASN A 85 11.89 5.64 -6.02
N ASP A 86 12.45 6.59 -5.27
CA ASP A 86 13.76 6.45 -4.64
C ASP A 86 13.67 5.95 -3.19
N ASP A 87 12.47 5.60 -2.74
CA ASP A 87 12.25 4.97 -1.44
C ASP A 87 13.02 3.64 -1.33
N PRO A 88 13.92 3.49 -0.34
CA PRO A 88 14.82 2.33 -0.27
C PRO A 88 14.11 1.00 -0.10
N GLU A 89 13.01 0.95 0.69
CA GLU A 89 12.26 -0.29 0.94
C GLU A 89 11.52 -0.74 -0.32
N THR A 90 10.84 0.20 -0.99
CA THR A 90 10.13 -0.09 -2.23
C THR A 90 11.08 -0.54 -3.34
N ARG A 91 12.26 0.11 -3.45
CA ARG A 91 13.30 -0.31 -4.41
C ARG A 91 13.85 -1.69 -4.10
N ARG A 92 14.10 -2.01 -2.82
CA ARG A 92 14.56 -3.34 -2.40
C ARG A 92 13.57 -4.43 -2.77
N ILE A 93 12.28 -4.21 -2.49
CA ILE A 93 11.24 -5.19 -2.82
C ILE A 93 11.09 -5.33 -4.34
N SER A 94 11.17 -4.22 -5.09
CA SER A 94 11.14 -4.24 -6.56
C SER A 94 12.31 -5.01 -7.15
N ASP A 95 13.53 -4.83 -6.62
CA ASP A 95 14.71 -5.60 -7.03
C ASP A 95 14.55 -7.10 -6.72
N ALA A 96 14.08 -7.45 -5.51
CA ALA A 96 13.83 -8.83 -5.11
C ALA A 96 12.79 -9.53 -6.00
N LEU A 97 11.70 -8.84 -6.35
CA LEU A 97 10.69 -9.34 -7.28
C LEU A 97 11.27 -9.56 -8.68
N ALA A 98 12.09 -8.63 -9.16
CA ALA A 98 12.72 -8.78 -10.47
C ALA A 98 13.76 -9.91 -10.51
N ARG A 99 14.52 -10.11 -9.43
CA ARG A 99 15.38 -11.29 -9.26
C ARG A 99 14.61 -12.60 -9.21
N ALA A 100 13.38 -12.56 -8.71
CA ALA A 100 12.45 -13.68 -8.74
C ALA A 100 11.77 -13.90 -10.11
N GLY A 101 12.08 -13.08 -11.12
CA GLY A 101 11.64 -13.22 -12.50
C GLY A 101 10.42 -12.39 -12.90
N TYR A 102 10.01 -11.41 -12.07
CA TYR A 102 8.90 -10.51 -12.38
C TYR A 102 9.38 -9.23 -13.07
N LEU A 103 8.71 -8.81 -14.14
CA LEU A 103 8.86 -7.46 -14.65
C LEU A 103 8.08 -6.51 -13.73
N VAL A 104 8.80 -5.60 -13.08
CA VAL A 104 8.22 -4.68 -12.10
C VAL A 104 8.07 -3.29 -12.69
N MET A 105 6.88 -2.73 -12.57
CA MET A 105 6.57 -1.34 -12.85
C MET A 105 6.33 -0.59 -11.54
N LEU A 106 7.12 0.44 -11.27
CA LEU A 106 6.94 1.35 -10.15
C LEU A 106 6.70 2.77 -10.67
N PRO A 107 5.45 3.23 -10.78
CA PRO A 107 5.13 4.60 -11.14
C PRO A 107 5.24 5.54 -9.93
N GLU A 108 5.79 6.74 -10.15
CA GLU A 108 5.82 7.80 -9.16
C GLU A 108 4.56 8.66 -9.27
N PHE A 109 3.71 8.58 -8.26
CA PHE A 109 2.50 9.40 -8.20
C PHE A 109 2.71 10.61 -7.28
N ALA A 110 2.53 11.82 -7.80
CA ALA A 110 2.69 13.05 -7.03
C ALA A 110 1.77 13.08 -5.80
N PHE A 111 0.53 12.57 -5.91
CA PHE A 111 -0.39 12.51 -4.78
C PHE A 111 0.12 11.65 -3.61
N LEU A 112 0.89 10.59 -3.86
CA LEU A 112 1.53 9.79 -2.81
C LEU A 112 2.74 10.50 -2.20
N LYS A 113 3.55 11.19 -3.01
CA LYS A 113 4.69 11.98 -2.48
C LYS A 113 4.23 13.08 -1.55
N ASP A 114 3.14 13.73 -1.89
CA ASP A 114 2.60 14.86 -1.14
C ASP A 114 1.56 14.43 -0.08
N ALA A 115 1.32 13.12 0.07
CA ALA A 115 0.30 12.53 0.94
C ALA A 115 -1.11 13.14 0.73
N ARG A 116 -1.49 13.44 -0.53
CA ARG A 116 -2.78 14.05 -0.87
C ARG A 116 -3.86 12.99 -1.07
N LEU A 117 -5.03 13.20 -0.48
CA LEU A 117 -6.24 12.43 -0.79
C LEU A 117 -6.88 13.00 -2.06
N GLU A 118 -6.55 12.41 -3.20
CA GLU A 118 -6.92 12.91 -4.51
C GLU A 118 -7.92 11.97 -5.20
N ARG A 119 -9.10 12.50 -5.53
CA ARG A 119 -10.19 11.74 -6.17
C ARG A 119 -9.78 11.04 -7.47
N ALA A 120 -8.80 11.60 -8.19
CA ALA A 120 -8.28 11.01 -9.44
C ALA A 120 -7.29 9.86 -9.21
N ALA A 121 -6.79 9.63 -7.98
CA ALA A 121 -5.76 8.65 -7.69
C ALA A 121 -6.08 7.24 -8.20
N PRO A 122 -7.28 6.65 -7.99
CA PRO A 122 -7.60 5.32 -8.49
C PRO A 122 -7.53 5.21 -10.01
N SER A 123 -7.91 6.28 -10.76
CA SER A 123 -7.84 6.26 -12.22
C SER A 123 -6.41 6.30 -12.74
N ARG A 124 -5.49 6.99 -12.04
CA ARG A 124 -4.08 7.02 -12.40
C ARG A 124 -3.39 5.69 -12.15
N VAL A 125 -3.74 5.03 -11.03
CA VAL A 125 -3.22 3.68 -10.72
C VAL A 125 -3.70 2.66 -11.75
N ASP A 126 -4.97 2.71 -12.16
CA ASP A 126 -5.51 1.85 -13.22
C ASP A 126 -4.84 2.12 -14.58
N ALA A 127 -4.57 3.39 -14.91
CA ALA A 127 -3.85 3.75 -16.14
C ALA A 127 -2.41 3.21 -16.15
N ALA A 128 -1.74 3.15 -14.99
CA ALA A 128 -0.42 2.53 -14.86
C ALA A 128 -0.50 1.03 -15.14
N PHE A 129 -1.49 0.32 -14.57
CA PHE A 129 -1.67 -1.09 -14.85
C PHE A 129 -1.98 -1.36 -16.33
N ALA A 130 -2.81 -0.53 -16.95
CA ALA A 130 -3.07 -0.61 -18.38
C ALA A 130 -1.79 -0.35 -19.21
N ALA A 131 -0.87 0.50 -18.75
CA ALA A 131 0.42 0.72 -19.40
C ALA A 131 1.34 -0.49 -19.28
N LEU A 132 1.38 -1.14 -18.10
CA LEU A 132 2.12 -2.39 -17.91
C LEU A 132 1.65 -3.48 -18.88
N LEU A 133 0.34 -3.64 -19.05
CA LEU A 133 -0.24 -4.64 -19.97
C LEU A 133 0.07 -4.38 -21.46
N ARG A 134 0.50 -3.17 -21.84
CA ARG A 134 0.86 -2.85 -23.23
C ARG A 134 2.28 -3.24 -23.63
N ARG A 135 3.13 -3.59 -22.66
CA ARG A 135 4.51 -3.99 -22.96
C ARG A 135 4.55 -5.35 -23.66
N ASP A 136 5.45 -5.52 -24.60
CA ASP A 136 5.57 -6.77 -25.38
C ASP A 136 6.30 -7.87 -24.59
N ASP A 137 7.15 -7.47 -23.64
CA ASP A 137 7.91 -8.38 -22.77
C ASP A 137 7.13 -8.81 -21.51
N VAL A 138 5.84 -8.42 -21.39
CA VAL A 138 4.94 -8.84 -20.31
C VAL A 138 4.08 -10.02 -20.72
N ASP A 139 4.04 -11.05 -19.89
CA ASP A 139 3.05 -12.12 -19.97
C ASP A 139 1.73 -11.65 -19.34
N ARG A 140 0.79 -11.25 -20.21
CA ARG A 140 -0.48 -10.62 -19.83
C ARG A 140 -1.42 -11.51 -19.04
N GLU A 141 -1.23 -12.83 -19.06
CA GLU A 141 -2.04 -13.79 -18.31
C GLU A 141 -1.59 -13.87 -16.84
N HIS A 142 -0.39 -13.38 -16.54
CA HIS A 142 0.26 -13.47 -15.24
C HIS A 142 0.66 -12.08 -14.70
N VAL A 143 -0.28 -11.13 -14.74
CA VAL A 143 -0.03 -9.76 -14.25
C VAL A 143 -0.86 -9.48 -13.00
N GLY A 144 -0.20 -8.99 -11.96
CA GLY A 144 -0.82 -8.57 -10.72
C GLY A 144 -0.44 -7.16 -10.30
N GLY A 145 -0.96 -6.75 -9.14
CA GLY A 145 -0.61 -5.49 -8.49
C GLY A 145 -0.29 -5.71 -7.02
N PHE A 146 0.63 -4.90 -6.49
CA PHE A 146 0.97 -4.90 -5.08
C PHE A 146 1.14 -3.47 -4.58
N GLY A 147 0.46 -3.12 -3.48
CA GLY A 147 0.50 -1.78 -2.92
C GLY A 147 0.99 -1.76 -1.48
N PHE A 148 1.69 -0.70 -1.12
CA PHE A 148 2.16 -0.46 0.24
C PHE A 148 1.34 0.64 0.90
N SER A 149 0.96 0.46 2.17
CA SER A 149 0.34 1.52 2.96
C SER A 149 -0.86 2.12 2.21
N VAL A 150 -0.98 3.44 2.16
CA VAL A 150 -2.01 4.18 1.40
C VAL A 150 -2.10 3.70 -0.07
N GLY A 151 -0.97 3.38 -0.71
CA GLY A 151 -0.96 2.87 -2.07
C GLY A 151 -1.69 1.55 -2.25
N GLY A 152 -1.71 0.69 -1.22
CA GLY A 152 -2.47 -0.57 -1.22
C GLY A 152 -3.97 -0.33 -1.22
N GLY A 153 -4.47 0.56 -0.38
CA GLY A 153 -5.89 0.93 -0.37
C GLY A 153 -6.33 1.53 -1.71
N ILE A 154 -5.52 2.45 -2.26
CA ILE A 154 -5.83 3.07 -3.58
C ILE A 154 -5.75 2.04 -4.72
N LEU A 155 -4.85 1.07 -4.66
CA LEU A 155 -4.78 -0.05 -5.64
C LEU A 155 -6.09 -0.85 -5.66
N PHE A 156 -6.63 -1.19 -4.49
CA PHE A 156 -7.91 -1.89 -4.40
C PHE A 156 -9.07 -1.02 -4.91
N ALA A 157 -9.15 0.24 -4.47
CA ALA A 157 -10.16 1.18 -4.95
C ALA A 157 -10.08 1.39 -6.48
N ALA A 158 -8.89 1.34 -7.07
CA ALA A 158 -8.71 1.41 -8.52
C ALA A 158 -9.30 0.18 -9.23
N ALA A 159 -9.12 -1.01 -8.65
CA ALA A 159 -9.61 -2.25 -9.23
C ALA A 159 -11.14 -2.40 -9.19
N GLU A 160 -11.81 -1.75 -8.24
CA GLU A 160 -13.28 -1.74 -8.09
C GLU A 160 -14.00 -0.84 -9.10
N ARG A 161 -13.27 0.01 -9.80
CA ARG A 161 -13.88 0.93 -10.76
C ARG A 161 -14.50 0.17 -11.94
N PRO A 162 -15.70 0.55 -12.40
CA PRO A 162 -16.31 -0.08 -13.56
C PRO A 162 -15.40 -0.02 -14.79
N GLY A 163 -15.10 -1.19 -15.37
CA GLY A 163 -14.25 -1.28 -16.56
C GLY A 163 -12.76 -1.11 -16.32
N ALA A 164 -12.29 -1.04 -15.06
CA ALA A 164 -10.89 -0.94 -14.74
C ALA A 164 -10.08 -2.12 -15.30
N ALA A 165 -8.88 -1.84 -15.79
CA ALA A 165 -7.93 -2.86 -16.21
C ALA A 165 -7.47 -3.71 -15.01
N LEU A 166 -7.26 -3.08 -13.84
CA LEU A 166 -6.95 -3.75 -12.58
C LEU A 166 -8.02 -4.73 -12.12
N GLY A 167 -9.30 -4.51 -12.45
CA GLY A 167 -10.38 -5.47 -12.17
C GLY A 167 -10.23 -6.82 -12.88
N ARG A 168 -9.26 -6.94 -13.79
CA ARG A 168 -8.88 -8.17 -14.49
C ARG A 168 -7.48 -8.66 -14.15
N ALA A 169 -6.85 -8.10 -13.13
CA ALA A 169 -5.57 -8.56 -12.64
C ALA A 169 -5.66 -10.03 -12.18
N ARG A 170 -4.58 -10.77 -12.30
CA ARG A 170 -4.50 -12.16 -11.83
C ARG A 170 -4.60 -12.26 -10.31
N TYR A 171 -4.08 -11.26 -9.62
CA TYR A 171 -4.16 -11.08 -8.18
C TYR A 171 -3.86 -9.63 -7.81
N LEU A 172 -4.31 -9.22 -6.63
CA LEU A 172 -3.89 -7.98 -5.99
C LEU A 172 -3.38 -8.27 -4.59
N GLY A 173 -2.31 -7.60 -4.20
CA GLY A 173 -1.75 -7.70 -2.87
C GLY A 173 -1.57 -6.34 -2.20
N ALA A 174 -1.55 -6.33 -0.88
CA ALA A 174 -1.17 -5.15 -0.12
C ALA A 174 -0.40 -5.49 1.15
N LEU A 175 0.45 -4.56 1.55
CA LEU A 175 1.14 -4.56 2.84
C LEU A 175 0.75 -3.32 3.62
N GLY A 176 0.13 -3.51 4.81
CA GLY A 176 -0.23 -2.43 5.70
C GLY A 176 -1.15 -1.39 5.03
N ALA A 177 -2.26 -1.82 4.42
CA ALA A 177 -3.17 -0.93 3.72
C ALA A 177 -4.38 -0.55 4.57
N PHE A 178 -5.07 0.52 4.19
CA PHE A 178 -6.38 0.86 4.75
C PHE A 178 -7.52 0.27 3.91
N PHE A 179 -8.68 0.12 4.52
CA PHE A 179 -9.91 -0.35 3.89
C PHE A 179 -10.94 0.76 3.68
N ASP A 180 -11.05 1.66 4.66
CA ASP A 180 -11.99 2.78 4.63
C ASP A 180 -11.34 4.05 5.19
N ILE A 181 -11.21 5.10 4.38
CA ILE A 181 -10.64 6.39 4.80
C ILE A 181 -11.36 6.95 6.03
N ARG A 182 -12.67 6.74 6.16
CA ARG A 182 -13.49 7.25 7.26
C ARG A 182 -13.03 6.66 8.61
N THR A 183 -12.94 5.33 8.67
CA THR A 183 -12.51 4.61 9.87
C THR A 183 -11.03 4.78 10.14
N TYR A 184 -10.22 4.85 9.10
CA TYR A 184 -8.80 5.13 9.19
C TYR A 184 -8.54 6.53 9.76
N LEU A 185 -9.21 7.58 9.24
CA LEU A 185 -9.09 8.93 9.74
C LEU A 185 -9.56 9.04 11.19
N ALA A 186 -10.72 8.44 11.54
CA ALA A 186 -11.20 8.38 12.91
C ALA A 186 -10.19 7.73 13.85
N SER A 187 -9.55 6.62 13.43
CA SER A 187 -8.51 5.95 14.22
C SER A 187 -7.29 6.84 14.45
N VAL A 188 -6.80 7.50 13.41
CA VAL A 188 -5.60 8.35 13.50
C VAL A 188 -5.81 9.55 14.41
N VAL A 189 -6.96 10.24 14.30
CA VAL A 189 -7.21 11.45 15.09
C VAL A 189 -7.48 11.15 16.55
N THR A 190 -8.15 10.03 16.84
CA THR A 190 -8.54 9.68 18.22
C THR A 190 -7.56 8.76 18.95
N GLY A 191 -6.65 8.11 18.23
CA GLY A 191 -5.78 7.10 18.81
C GLY A 191 -6.55 5.85 19.26
N THR A 192 -7.63 5.50 18.55
CA THR A 192 -8.50 4.36 18.87
C THR A 192 -8.74 3.53 17.61
N GLN A 193 -8.64 2.22 17.70
CA GLN A 193 -9.10 1.29 16.67
C GLN A 193 -10.26 0.45 17.18
N VAL A 194 -11.04 -0.14 16.28
CA VAL A 194 -12.16 -1.03 16.66
C VAL A 194 -11.90 -2.42 16.12
N ARG A 195 -11.64 -3.38 17.01
CA ARG A 195 -11.40 -4.80 16.70
C ARG A 195 -12.50 -5.67 17.26
N GLY A 196 -13.06 -6.55 16.43
CA GLY A 196 -14.19 -7.40 16.87
C GLY A 196 -15.39 -6.63 17.44
N GLY A 197 -15.64 -5.40 16.98
CA GLY A 197 -16.70 -4.53 17.47
C GLY A 197 -16.39 -3.82 18.79
N ARG A 198 -15.15 -3.89 19.30
CA ARG A 198 -14.75 -3.25 20.56
C ARG A 198 -13.70 -2.18 20.31
N PRO A 199 -13.89 -0.96 20.81
CA PRO A 199 -12.85 0.07 20.77
C PRO A 199 -11.69 -0.33 21.69
N GLU A 200 -10.47 -0.14 21.20
CA GLU A 200 -9.23 -0.34 21.96
C GLU A 200 -8.23 0.78 21.67
N PRO A 201 -7.37 1.14 22.63
CA PRO A 201 -6.33 2.12 22.40
C PRO A 201 -5.39 1.69 21.26
N TRP A 202 -5.09 2.63 20.38
CA TRP A 202 -4.10 2.48 19.32
C TRP A 202 -3.21 3.72 19.30
N ILE A 203 -1.90 3.55 19.17
CA ILE A 203 -0.96 4.66 19.20
C ILE A 203 -0.46 4.90 17.77
N PRO A 204 -1.08 5.82 17.02
CA PRO A 204 -0.62 6.16 15.68
C PRO A 204 0.79 6.76 15.70
N ASP A 205 1.54 6.48 14.63
CA ASP A 205 2.83 7.10 14.40
C ASP A 205 2.65 8.63 14.26
N PRO A 206 3.58 9.46 14.79
CA PRO A 206 3.52 10.91 14.62
C PRO A 206 3.42 11.35 13.17
N GLU A 207 4.04 10.62 12.25
CA GLU A 207 3.97 10.90 10.81
C GLU A 207 2.58 10.60 10.25
N ALA A 208 1.92 9.52 10.66
CA ALA A 208 0.53 9.21 10.28
C ALA A 208 -0.44 10.28 10.81
N ARG A 209 -0.23 10.72 12.08
CA ARG A 209 -0.99 11.81 12.70
C ARG A 209 -0.85 13.15 11.96
N LEU A 210 0.25 13.35 11.26
CA LEU A 210 0.48 14.55 10.48
C LEU A 210 -0.02 14.40 9.04
N LYS A 211 0.39 13.34 8.36
CA LYS A 211 0.17 13.16 6.92
C LYS A 211 -1.31 12.96 6.56
N LEU A 212 -2.03 12.11 7.28
CA LEU A 212 -3.43 11.81 6.92
C LEU A 212 -4.36 13.01 7.13
N PRO A 213 -4.31 13.78 8.25
CA PRO A 213 -5.04 15.03 8.38
C PRO A 213 -4.68 16.07 7.32
N ILE A 214 -3.38 16.22 6.97
CA ILE A 214 -2.95 17.10 5.87
C ILE A 214 -3.56 16.65 4.55
N GLY A 215 -3.53 15.34 4.26
CA GLY A 215 -4.12 14.78 3.06
C GLY A 215 -5.62 15.05 2.96
N ALA A 216 -6.34 14.94 4.07
CA ALA A 216 -7.75 15.29 4.16
C ALA A 216 -7.99 16.79 3.93
N ALA A 217 -7.18 17.66 4.54
CA ALA A 217 -7.24 19.10 4.34
C ALA A 217 -6.96 19.51 2.88
N GLN A 218 -6.06 18.79 2.21
CA GLN A 218 -5.77 19.03 0.79
C GLN A 218 -6.91 18.65 -0.16
N ALA A 219 -7.91 17.91 0.31
CA ALA A 219 -9.12 17.61 -0.43
C ALA A 219 -10.17 18.75 -0.37
N LEU A 220 -9.98 19.79 0.45
CA LEU A 220 -10.85 20.96 0.53
C LEU A 220 -10.92 21.69 -0.82
N GLY A 221 -12.10 22.18 -1.18
CA GLY A 221 -12.34 22.88 -2.43
C GLY A 221 -11.68 24.25 -2.49
N ASP A 222 -11.74 25.05 -1.40
CA ASP A 222 -11.13 26.37 -1.34
C ASP A 222 -9.61 26.29 -1.05
N PRO A 223 -8.75 26.84 -1.92
CA PRO A 223 -7.31 26.85 -1.71
C PRO A 223 -6.86 27.58 -0.43
N ARG A 224 -7.55 28.68 -0.04
CA ARG A 224 -7.21 29.45 1.16
C ARG A 224 -7.49 28.64 2.43
N ASP A 225 -8.64 27.99 2.48
CA ASP A 225 -9.02 27.11 3.59
C ASP A 225 -8.05 25.94 3.70
N ARG A 226 -7.69 25.35 2.56
CA ARG A 226 -6.70 24.27 2.47
C ARG A 226 -5.37 24.68 3.08
N ASP A 227 -4.78 25.78 2.61
CA ASP A 227 -3.49 26.27 3.07
C ASP A 227 -3.54 26.61 4.56
N ARG A 228 -4.63 27.23 5.02
CA ARG A 228 -4.82 27.60 6.42
C ARG A 228 -4.93 26.38 7.34
N VAL A 229 -5.73 25.40 6.98
CA VAL A 229 -5.89 24.17 7.78
C VAL A 229 -4.57 23.38 7.81
N VAL A 230 -3.88 23.25 6.68
CA VAL A 230 -2.57 22.58 6.62
C VAL A 230 -1.52 23.28 7.49
N GLU A 231 -1.48 24.62 7.47
CA GLU A 231 -0.60 25.42 8.34
C GLU A 231 -0.86 25.09 9.82
N LEU A 232 -2.12 25.09 10.24
CA LEU A 232 -2.51 24.86 11.63
C LEU A 232 -2.22 23.42 12.08
N ILE A 233 -2.42 22.42 11.22
CA ILE A 233 -2.05 21.04 11.51
C ILE A 233 -0.54 20.93 11.75
N ARG A 234 0.28 21.56 10.90
CA ARG A 234 1.74 21.57 11.03
C ARG A 234 2.24 22.29 12.28
N ALA A 235 1.60 23.41 12.62
CA ALA A 235 1.96 24.21 13.81
C ALA A 235 1.58 23.54 15.12
N GLY A 236 0.47 22.75 15.13
CA GLY A 236 -0.10 22.18 16.36
C GLY A 236 0.70 21.04 16.97
N GLY A 237 1.40 20.23 16.16
CA GLY A 237 2.24 19.11 16.64
C GLY A 237 1.52 18.04 17.49
N GLY A 238 0.17 18.11 17.61
CA GLY A 238 -0.65 17.25 18.47
C GLY A 238 -2.13 17.39 18.19
N PRO A 239 -3.02 16.98 19.13
CA PRO A 239 -4.45 17.14 18.97
C PRO A 239 -4.85 18.60 18.71
N LEU A 240 -5.71 18.80 17.70
CA LEU A 240 -6.19 20.14 17.37
C LEU A 240 -7.20 20.65 18.41
N PRO A 241 -7.26 21.97 18.62
CA PRO A 241 -8.29 22.53 19.53
C PRO A 241 -9.70 22.27 18.97
N PRO A 242 -10.71 22.14 19.87
CA PRO A 242 -12.08 21.80 19.46
C PRO A 242 -12.71 22.87 18.57
N ASP A 243 -12.38 24.13 18.81
CA ASP A 243 -12.94 25.25 18.06
C ASP A 243 -12.20 25.46 16.74
N ALA A 244 -12.95 25.43 15.66
CA ALA A 244 -12.40 25.76 14.33
C ALA A 244 -11.99 27.24 14.26
N PRO A 245 -10.93 27.55 13.49
CA PRO A 245 -10.56 28.94 13.23
C PRO A 245 -11.73 29.75 12.66
N SER A 246 -11.85 31.00 13.09
CA SER A 246 -12.94 31.88 12.63
C SER A 246 -12.80 32.33 11.17
N ASP A 247 -11.59 32.22 10.63
CA ASP A 247 -11.15 32.67 9.30
C ASP A 247 -11.28 31.60 8.21
N VAL A 248 -11.91 30.45 8.49
CA VAL A 248 -12.13 29.37 7.51
C VAL A 248 -13.61 29.20 7.15
N GLY A 249 -13.88 28.69 5.94
CA GLY A 249 -15.23 28.42 5.45
C GLY A 249 -15.92 27.19 6.07
N ASP A 250 -17.17 26.95 5.68
CA ASP A 250 -18.00 25.89 6.28
C ASP A 250 -17.46 24.47 6.01
N GLU A 251 -16.92 24.24 4.81
CA GLU A 251 -16.32 22.94 4.47
C GLU A 251 -15.09 22.64 5.36
N ALA A 252 -14.24 23.62 5.58
CA ALA A 252 -13.08 23.51 6.44
C ALA A 252 -13.47 23.36 7.92
N ARG A 253 -14.52 24.08 8.38
CA ARG A 253 -15.08 23.89 9.73
C ARG A 253 -15.63 22.48 9.96
N ALA A 254 -16.32 21.93 8.96
CA ALA A 254 -16.81 20.56 9.03
C ALA A 254 -15.63 19.55 9.13
N LEU A 255 -14.58 19.71 8.30
CA LEU A 255 -13.39 18.87 8.40
C LEU A 255 -12.68 19.06 9.74
N TRP A 256 -12.58 20.29 10.26
CA TRP A 256 -11.98 20.57 11.56
C TRP A 256 -12.66 19.80 12.69
N SER A 257 -13.99 19.67 12.66
CA SER A 257 -14.74 18.89 13.63
C SER A 257 -14.35 17.40 13.64
N VAL A 258 -13.94 16.86 12.49
CA VAL A 258 -13.36 15.51 12.40
C VAL A 258 -11.97 15.49 13.03
N LEU A 259 -11.11 16.42 12.61
CA LEU A 259 -9.69 16.43 12.97
C LEU A 259 -9.43 16.74 14.45
N SER A 260 -10.35 17.45 15.11
CA SER A 260 -10.29 17.77 16.54
C SER A 260 -11.07 16.81 17.44
N ALA A 261 -11.69 15.77 16.86
CA ALA A 261 -12.44 14.79 17.63
C ALA A 261 -11.52 13.96 18.54
N THR A 262 -11.95 13.74 19.78
CA THR A 262 -11.22 12.94 20.78
C THR A 262 -11.87 11.58 21.06
N ASP A 263 -13.01 11.32 20.45
CA ASP A 263 -13.81 10.11 20.58
C ASP A 263 -14.08 9.52 19.21
N TYR A 264 -13.91 8.20 19.08
CA TYR A 264 -13.99 7.49 17.80
C TYR A 264 -15.36 7.60 17.13
N ASP A 265 -16.44 7.41 17.90
CA ASP A 265 -17.79 7.46 17.34
C ASP A 265 -18.17 8.89 16.93
N ARG A 266 -17.71 9.89 17.71
CA ARG A 266 -17.87 11.30 17.33
C ARG A 266 -17.09 11.65 16.07
N ALA A 267 -15.87 11.12 15.93
CA ALA A 267 -15.10 11.30 14.70
C ALA A 267 -15.83 10.73 13.49
N LEU A 268 -16.38 9.51 13.60
CA LEU A 268 -17.16 8.89 12.52
C LEU A 268 -18.42 9.70 12.18
N MET A 269 -19.19 10.13 13.19
CA MET A 269 -20.36 10.99 12.95
C MET A 269 -19.99 12.30 12.26
N ALA A 270 -18.86 12.90 12.63
CA ALA A 270 -18.36 14.11 11.97
C ALA A 270 -17.94 13.85 10.53
N VAL A 271 -17.29 12.70 10.25
CA VAL A 271 -16.96 12.31 8.85
C VAL A 271 -18.23 12.10 8.02
N ASP A 272 -19.26 11.48 8.57
CA ASP A 272 -20.54 11.27 7.88
C ASP A 272 -21.29 12.57 7.62
N ALA A 273 -21.07 13.59 8.44
CA ALA A 273 -21.63 14.93 8.30
C ALA A 273 -20.82 15.86 7.36
N LEU A 274 -19.67 15.43 6.84
CA LEU A 274 -18.88 16.22 5.90
C LEU A 274 -19.69 16.61 4.66
N PRO A 275 -19.40 17.76 4.01
CA PRO A 275 -19.95 18.13 2.73
C PRO A 275 -19.78 17.05 1.66
N ALA A 276 -20.71 16.98 0.71
CA ALA A 276 -20.79 15.92 -0.30
C ALA A 276 -19.46 15.73 -1.06
N GLY A 277 -18.76 16.81 -1.41
CA GLY A 277 -17.49 16.75 -2.14
C GLY A 277 -16.40 15.97 -1.40
N LEU A 278 -16.23 16.20 -0.09
CA LEU A 278 -15.27 15.48 0.73
C LEU A 278 -15.71 14.01 0.92
N ARG A 279 -16.99 13.77 1.22
CA ARG A 279 -17.53 12.41 1.36
C ARG A 279 -17.34 11.58 0.09
N GLU A 280 -17.59 12.16 -1.09
CA GLU A 280 -17.37 11.50 -2.37
C GLU A 280 -15.89 11.22 -2.63
N THR A 281 -15.00 12.14 -2.24
CA THR A 281 -13.55 11.91 -2.35
C THR A 281 -13.14 10.74 -1.46
N PHE A 282 -13.55 10.71 -0.19
CA PHE A 282 -13.23 9.62 0.71
C PHE A 282 -13.82 8.27 0.24
N ALA A 283 -15.08 8.28 -0.22
CA ALA A 283 -15.71 7.09 -0.77
C ALA A 283 -15.00 6.57 -2.03
N THR A 284 -14.54 7.47 -2.92
CA THR A 284 -13.80 7.08 -4.13
C THR A 284 -12.45 6.43 -3.82
N LEU A 285 -11.83 6.83 -2.72
CA LEU A 285 -10.53 6.30 -2.28
C LEU A 285 -10.66 5.06 -1.40
N SER A 286 -11.84 4.76 -0.86
CA SER A 286 -12.07 3.67 0.09
C SER A 286 -12.49 2.38 -0.61
N PRO A 287 -11.67 1.29 -0.51
CA PRO A 287 -12.07 -0.03 -1.00
C PRO A 287 -13.41 -0.52 -0.45
N SER A 288 -13.77 -0.15 0.79
CA SER A 288 -15.03 -0.53 1.43
C SER A 288 -16.28 -0.16 0.62
N THR A 289 -16.18 0.80 -0.30
CA THR A 289 -17.33 1.34 -1.04
C THR A 289 -17.91 0.35 -2.04
N ARG A 290 -17.06 -0.47 -2.67
CA ARG A 290 -17.46 -1.43 -3.73
C ARG A 290 -16.76 -2.78 -3.60
N TRP A 291 -16.30 -3.13 -2.41
CA TRP A 291 -15.58 -4.37 -2.12
C TRP A 291 -16.28 -5.64 -2.58
N ASP A 292 -17.60 -5.66 -2.47
CA ASP A 292 -18.47 -6.74 -2.92
C ASP A 292 -18.53 -6.92 -4.46
N THR A 293 -18.02 -5.95 -5.21
CA THR A 293 -17.92 -6.05 -6.68
C THR A 293 -16.59 -6.58 -7.19
N LEU A 294 -15.56 -6.55 -6.36
CA LEU A 294 -14.20 -6.95 -6.71
C LEU A 294 -14.06 -8.47 -6.71
N ARG A 295 -13.71 -9.06 -7.84
CA ARG A 295 -13.61 -10.54 -8.02
C ARG A 295 -12.18 -11.06 -8.06
N VAL A 296 -11.22 -10.16 -8.11
CA VAL A 296 -9.79 -10.50 -8.17
C VAL A 296 -9.35 -11.13 -6.85
N PRO A 297 -8.53 -12.19 -6.85
CA PRO A 297 -7.94 -12.73 -5.62
C PRO A 297 -7.16 -11.67 -4.85
N ILE A 298 -7.43 -11.54 -3.55
CA ILE A 298 -6.83 -10.53 -2.66
C ILE A 298 -5.89 -11.19 -1.65
N TYR A 299 -4.67 -10.66 -1.56
CA TYR A 299 -3.65 -11.06 -0.61
C TYR A 299 -3.23 -9.85 0.24
N TRP A 300 -3.48 -9.92 1.53
CA TRP A 300 -3.21 -8.80 2.43
C TRP A 300 -2.27 -9.25 3.55
N LEU A 301 -1.11 -8.62 3.60
CA LEU A 301 -0.15 -8.76 4.68
C LEU A 301 -0.25 -7.52 5.58
N HIS A 302 -0.32 -7.71 6.90
CA HIS A 302 -0.43 -6.61 7.84
C HIS A 302 0.41 -6.89 9.10
N ASP A 303 1.07 -5.87 9.61
CA ASP A 303 1.74 -5.93 10.90
C ASP A 303 0.71 -5.79 12.02
N GLU A 304 0.72 -6.72 13.00
CA GLU A 304 -0.18 -6.65 14.15
C GLU A 304 0.03 -5.39 15.01
N GLY A 305 1.25 -4.85 15.01
CA GLY A 305 1.64 -3.66 15.75
C GLY A 305 1.71 -2.40 14.89
N ASP A 306 1.11 -2.40 13.70
CA ASP A 306 1.17 -1.27 12.77
C ASP A 306 0.68 0.03 13.42
N ARG A 307 1.52 1.06 13.35
CA ARG A 307 1.24 2.38 13.90
C ARG A 307 0.90 3.42 12.84
N PHE A 308 0.93 3.05 11.56
CA PHE A 308 0.51 3.88 10.45
C PHE A 308 -0.91 3.57 10.04
N GLU A 309 -1.21 2.31 9.72
CA GLU A 309 -2.56 1.83 9.44
C GLU A 309 -2.98 0.81 10.51
N PRO A 310 -4.08 1.07 11.23
CA PRO A 310 -4.51 0.15 12.28
C PRO A 310 -4.90 -1.21 11.69
N VAL A 311 -4.48 -2.29 12.34
CA VAL A 311 -4.77 -3.67 11.89
C VAL A 311 -6.26 -3.95 11.73
N SER A 312 -7.10 -3.19 12.42
CA SER A 312 -8.56 -3.25 12.28
C SER A 312 -9.07 -2.92 10.86
N GLU A 313 -8.27 -2.21 10.04
CA GLU A 313 -8.61 -1.98 8.63
C GLU A 313 -8.56 -3.30 7.83
N ALA A 314 -7.50 -4.08 8.01
CA ALA A 314 -7.40 -5.40 7.40
C ALA A 314 -8.47 -6.36 7.92
N GLU A 315 -8.74 -6.37 9.22
CA GLU A 315 -9.77 -7.22 9.83
C GLU A 315 -11.16 -6.89 9.28
N ARG A 316 -11.49 -5.61 9.09
CA ARG A 316 -12.77 -5.17 8.48
C ARG A 316 -12.88 -5.61 7.02
N ALA A 317 -11.82 -5.49 6.24
CA ALA A 317 -11.80 -5.94 4.86
C ALA A 317 -12.11 -7.44 4.74
N PHE A 318 -11.57 -8.25 5.66
CA PHE A 318 -11.79 -9.70 5.68
C PHE A 318 -13.10 -10.12 6.32
N ALA A 319 -13.72 -9.29 7.13
CA ALA A 319 -15.08 -9.50 7.64
C ALA A 319 -16.15 -9.09 6.62
N ALA A 320 -15.82 -8.22 5.67
CA ALA A 320 -16.71 -7.79 4.61
C ALA A 320 -16.89 -8.86 3.51
N VAL A 321 -18.06 -8.87 2.89
CA VAL A 321 -18.34 -9.80 1.79
C VAL A 321 -17.46 -9.48 0.57
N HIS A 322 -16.71 -10.48 0.11
CA HIS A 322 -15.89 -10.41 -1.08
C HIS A 322 -16.12 -11.64 -1.96
N PRO A 323 -16.43 -11.50 -3.26
CA PRO A 323 -16.79 -12.62 -4.12
C PRO A 323 -15.60 -13.46 -4.58
N GLY A 324 -14.37 -12.97 -4.47
CA GLY A 324 -13.14 -13.66 -4.85
C GLY A 324 -12.42 -14.31 -3.67
N PRO A 325 -11.36 -15.10 -3.94
CA PRO A 325 -10.51 -15.62 -2.88
C PRO A 325 -9.79 -14.50 -2.13
N THR A 326 -9.77 -14.60 -0.80
CA THR A 326 -9.06 -13.65 0.05
C THR A 326 -8.11 -14.38 1.00
N ARG A 327 -6.96 -13.77 1.27
CA ARG A 327 -5.97 -14.26 2.22
C ARG A 327 -5.42 -13.11 3.04
N LEU A 328 -5.64 -13.16 4.34
CA LEU A 328 -5.01 -12.26 5.32
C LEU A 328 -3.89 -12.99 6.03
N ARG A 329 -2.73 -12.36 6.09
CA ARG A 329 -1.64 -12.77 6.97
C ARG A 329 -1.32 -11.63 7.91
N LEU A 330 -1.55 -11.83 9.19
CA LEU A 330 -1.02 -10.97 10.24
C LEU A 330 0.38 -11.46 10.61
N THR A 331 1.30 -10.55 10.88
CA THR A 331 2.68 -10.83 11.24
C THR A 331 3.17 -9.85 12.29
N ARG A 332 4.21 -10.22 13.01
CA ARG A 332 4.91 -9.37 13.98
C ARG A 332 6.37 -9.14 13.60
N LEU A 333 6.74 -9.52 12.38
CA LEU A 333 8.11 -9.29 11.86
C LEU A 333 8.32 -7.89 11.33
N LEU A 334 7.27 -7.26 10.84
CA LEU A 334 7.35 -5.99 10.14
C LEU A 334 7.35 -4.80 11.10
N SER A 335 7.63 -3.63 10.58
CA SER A 335 7.26 -2.35 11.16
C SER A 335 6.60 -1.56 10.05
N HIS A 336 5.28 -1.60 9.99
CA HIS A 336 4.49 -1.08 8.90
C HIS A 336 4.94 -1.66 7.55
N ALA A 337 5.41 -0.83 6.61
CA ALA A 337 5.94 -1.27 5.31
C ALA A 337 7.44 -1.65 5.34
N ALA A 338 8.14 -1.46 6.47
CA ALA A 338 9.53 -1.88 6.59
C ALA A 338 9.64 -3.38 6.90
N ALA A 339 10.62 -4.03 6.28
CA ALA A 339 10.79 -5.49 6.32
C ALA A 339 11.04 -6.05 7.72
N LEU A 340 11.52 -5.23 8.67
CA LEU A 340 11.90 -5.72 9.99
C LEU A 340 11.65 -4.69 11.09
N GLY A 341 10.72 -5.01 11.98
CA GLY A 341 10.45 -4.23 13.19
C GLY A 341 11.57 -4.36 14.24
N SER A 342 11.74 -3.34 15.06
CA SER A 342 12.74 -3.33 16.13
C SER A 342 12.47 -4.41 17.19
N GLU A 343 11.21 -4.70 17.48
CA GLU A 343 10.81 -5.74 18.43
C GLU A 343 11.11 -7.15 17.93
N ALA A 344 10.98 -7.40 16.64
CA ALA A 344 11.27 -8.69 16.03
C ALA A 344 12.74 -9.10 16.23
N ARG A 345 13.68 -8.13 16.25
CA ARG A 345 15.11 -8.39 16.45
C ARG A 345 15.43 -9.00 17.82
N GLN A 346 14.56 -8.81 18.81
CA GLN A 346 14.75 -9.27 20.20
C GLN A 346 14.10 -10.63 20.45
N GLN A 347 13.42 -11.21 19.46
CA GLN A 347 12.69 -12.47 19.58
C GLN A 347 13.62 -13.70 19.41
N GLY A 348 13.20 -14.82 20.01
CA GLY A 348 13.93 -16.07 19.94
C GLY A 348 13.70 -16.88 18.63
N PRO A 349 14.46 -17.97 18.43
CA PRO A 349 14.42 -18.76 17.20
C PRO A 349 13.03 -19.30 16.81
N ASP A 350 12.22 -19.72 17.80
CA ASP A 350 10.87 -20.26 17.55
C ASP A 350 9.92 -19.20 16.96
N PHE A 351 10.05 -17.95 17.39
CA PHE A 351 9.31 -16.84 16.81
C PHE A 351 9.70 -16.65 15.35
N TRP A 352 11.00 -16.59 15.06
CA TRP A 352 11.51 -16.43 13.71
C TRP A 352 11.09 -17.56 12.78
N ALA A 353 11.20 -18.82 13.24
CA ALA A 353 10.79 -19.98 12.45
C ALA A 353 9.31 -19.93 12.06
N ARG A 354 8.44 -19.59 13.02
CA ARG A 354 6.99 -19.47 12.78
C ARG A 354 6.66 -18.31 11.83
N GLU A 355 7.20 -17.13 12.09
CA GLU A 355 6.88 -15.97 11.28
C GLU A 355 7.43 -16.07 9.85
N LEU A 356 8.68 -16.49 9.68
CA LEU A 356 9.27 -16.70 8.35
C LEU A 356 8.57 -17.81 7.57
N SER A 357 8.21 -18.92 8.20
CA SER A 357 7.44 -19.97 7.53
C SER A 357 6.07 -19.47 7.06
N GLY A 358 5.41 -18.64 7.87
CA GLY A 358 4.15 -18.03 7.51
C GLY A 358 4.28 -17.02 6.36
N LEU A 359 5.34 -16.21 6.34
CA LEU A 359 5.62 -15.29 5.22
C LEU A 359 5.99 -16.04 3.95
N LEU A 360 6.77 -17.10 4.02
CA LEU A 360 7.07 -17.97 2.88
C LEU A 360 5.80 -18.60 2.30
N GLY A 361 4.92 -19.10 3.18
CA GLY A 361 3.62 -19.60 2.76
C GLY A 361 2.75 -18.55 2.09
N PHE A 362 2.71 -17.33 2.63
CA PHE A 362 1.99 -16.20 2.03
C PHE A 362 2.60 -15.81 0.67
N ALA A 363 3.92 -15.63 0.59
CA ALA A 363 4.61 -15.32 -0.66
C ALA A 363 4.36 -16.40 -1.73
N PHE A 364 4.40 -17.68 -1.34
CA PHE A 364 4.07 -18.80 -2.24
C PHE A 364 2.64 -18.67 -2.78
N GLU A 365 1.65 -18.40 -1.91
CA GLU A 365 0.24 -18.27 -2.32
C GLU A 365 0.03 -17.08 -3.29
N VAL A 366 0.74 -15.97 -3.11
CA VAL A 366 0.71 -14.82 -4.01
C VAL A 366 1.37 -15.17 -5.34
N LEU A 367 2.61 -15.66 -5.28
CA LEU A 367 3.46 -15.81 -6.47
C LEU A 367 3.06 -16.99 -7.35
N LYS A 368 2.34 -17.99 -6.82
CA LYS A 368 1.73 -19.04 -7.65
C LYS A 368 0.64 -18.53 -8.60
N GLN A 369 0.06 -17.34 -8.33
CA GLN A 369 -0.91 -16.74 -9.24
C GLN A 369 -0.22 -16.14 -10.48
N ALA A 370 1.06 -15.88 -10.41
CA ALA A 370 1.84 -15.29 -11.47
C ALA A 370 2.60 -16.33 -12.34
N GLY A 371 2.29 -17.61 -12.22
CA GLY A 371 2.81 -18.69 -13.07
C GLY A 371 4.07 -19.33 -12.53
#